data_3705926b376294fa3e6489d57ee80639
#
_entry.id   3705926b376294fa3e6489d57ee80639
#
_cell.length_a   1.000
_cell.length_b   1.000
_cell.length_c   1.000
_cell.angle_alpha   90.00
_cell.angle_beta   90.00
_cell.angle_gamma   90.00
#
_symmetry.space_group_name_H-M   'P 1'
#
loop_
_entity.id
_entity.type
_entity.pdbx_description
1 polymer ?
#
loop_
_entity_poly.entity_id
_entity_poly.type
_entity_poly.pdbx_seq_one_letter_code
_entity_poly.pdbx_strand_id
1 'polypeptide(L)'
;DFDTAVHSLIKEYLTDHQRIIFNGNGYSDEWVAEAEKRGLPNIKSMVEAIPALTTEKAVDLFGKFGVFTKAELESRAEIKYENYAKAINIEAKAMIDIAAKQIIPAVVKYTKELADTVLAVKEAGADASVQAEMLADISGLLTETKAALKKLEAVTEEAAGKEEGKVQSEFYHFSVVPAMEGLRTPVDELEMIVDKEVWPMPSYGDL
;
A
#
# COMPACT_ATOMS: atom_id res chain seq x y z
N ASP A 1 45.44 12.84 -27.11
CA ASP A 1 45.09 13.59 -25.92
C ASP A 1 44.07 12.79 -25.10
N PHE A 2 44.27 12.76 -23.77
CA PHE A 2 43.43 11.99 -22.84
C PHE A 2 41.98 12.43 -22.90
N ASP A 3 41.73 13.73 -22.88
CA ASP A 3 40.34 14.28 -22.90
C ASP A 3 39.60 13.92 -24.19
N THR A 4 40.30 13.92 -25.32
CA THR A 4 39.74 13.49 -26.60
C THR A 4 39.36 11.99 -26.58
N ALA A 5 40.20 11.16 -25.96
CA ALA A 5 39.89 9.72 -25.81
C ALA A 5 38.71 9.48 -24.90
N VAL A 6 38.62 10.18 -23.77
CA VAL A 6 37.45 10.13 -22.84
C VAL A 6 36.17 10.58 -23.53
N HIS A 7 36.21 11.70 -24.26
CA HIS A 7 35.04 12.18 -25.01
C HIS A 7 34.57 11.17 -26.04
N SER A 8 35.51 10.55 -26.77
CA SER A 8 35.17 9.55 -27.79
C SER A 8 34.52 8.31 -27.16
N LEU A 9 35.03 7.84 -26.02
CA LEU A 9 34.48 6.70 -25.28
C LEU A 9 33.07 7.00 -24.73
N ILE A 10 32.87 8.19 -24.15
CA ILE A 10 31.56 8.62 -23.68
C ILE A 10 30.54 8.64 -24.82
N LYS A 11 30.94 9.21 -25.99
CA LYS A 11 30.08 9.24 -27.17
C LYS A 11 29.70 7.85 -27.65
N GLU A 12 30.66 6.94 -27.71
CA GLU A 12 30.44 5.54 -28.09
C GLU A 12 29.44 4.88 -27.14
N TYR A 13 29.69 4.95 -25.82
CA TYR A 13 28.81 4.33 -24.83
C TYR A 13 27.41 4.91 -24.83
N LEU A 14 27.25 6.21 -24.90
CA LEU A 14 25.93 6.84 -24.98
C LEU A 14 25.18 6.45 -26.25
N THR A 15 25.90 6.22 -27.37
CA THR A 15 25.29 5.79 -28.63
C THR A 15 24.86 4.33 -28.57
N ASP A 16 25.71 3.44 -28.08
CA ASP A 16 25.45 2.00 -28.07
C ASP A 16 24.43 1.58 -27.00
N HIS A 17 24.29 2.37 -25.94
CA HIS A 17 23.45 2.06 -24.81
C HIS A 17 22.22 2.98 -24.66
N GLN A 18 21.77 3.64 -25.72
CA GLN A 18 20.62 4.55 -25.72
C GLN A 18 19.33 3.89 -25.16
N ARG A 19 19.17 2.58 -25.31
CA ARG A 19 17.98 1.88 -24.84
C ARG A 19 17.78 1.92 -23.32
N ILE A 20 18.84 2.19 -22.53
CA ILE A 20 18.74 2.33 -21.07
C ILE A 20 18.64 3.79 -20.62
N ILE A 21 18.72 4.75 -21.55
CA ILE A 21 18.67 6.17 -21.26
C ILE A 21 17.25 6.66 -21.52
N PHE A 22 16.67 7.32 -20.54
CA PHE A 22 15.36 7.95 -20.64
C PHE A 22 15.43 9.41 -20.15
N ASN A 23 15.05 10.34 -21.02
CA ASN A 23 15.06 11.78 -20.76
C ASN A 23 13.65 12.30 -20.52
N GLY A 24 12.96 11.75 -19.55
CA GLY A 24 11.58 12.09 -19.21
C GLY A 24 11.30 11.95 -17.72
N ASN A 25 10.03 11.97 -17.35
CA ASN A 25 9.62 11.69 -15.99
C ASN A 25 9.65 10.17 -15.72
N GLY A 26 10.64 9.70 -14.96
CA GLY A 26 10.80 8.28 -14.60
C GLY A 26 9.72 7.74 -13.64
N TYR A 27 8.79 8.58 -13.18
CA TYR A 27 7.66 8.20 -12.31
C TYR A 27 6.33 8.16 -13.04
N SER A 28 6.30 8.44 -14.35
CA SER A 28 5.08 8.49 -15.13
C SER A 28 4.69 7.12 -15.71
N ASP A 29 3.41 6.95 -16.02
CA ASP A 29 2.90 5.74 -16.67
C ASP A 29 3.48 5.57 -18.09
N GLU A 30 3.81 6.66 -18.78
CA GLU A 30 4.50 6.62 -20.07
C GLU A 30 5.89 5.99 -19.95
N TRP A 31 6.60 6.26 -18.84
CA TRP A 31 7.87 5.59 -18.58
C TRP A 31 7.68 4.09 -18.34
N VAL A 32 6.67 3.69 -17.56
CA VAL A 32 6.37 2.26 -17.32
C VAL A 32 6.15 1.53 -18.65
N ALA A 33 5.34 2.09 -19.53
CA ALA A 33 5.08 1.52 -20.86
C ALA A 33 6.33 1.49 -21.75
N GLU A 34 7.15 2.54 -21.72
CA GLU A 34 8.40 2.60 -22.48
C GLU A 34 9.46 1.62 -21.92
N ALA A 35 9.54 1.47 -20.59
CA ALA A 35 10.43 0.52 -19.94
C ALA A 35 10.08 -0.93 -20.32
N GLU A 36 8.81 -1.29 -20.32
CA GLU A 36 8.33 -2.59 -20.75
C GLU A 36 8.69 -2.86 -22.23
N LYS A 37 8.46 -1.88 -23.10
CA LYS A 37 8.83 -1.95 -24.51
C LYS A 37 10.34 -2.13 -24.73
N ARG A 38 11.16 -1.57 -23.87
CA ARG A 38 12.63 -1.75 -23.87
C ARG A 38 13.07 -3.06 -23.21
N GLY A 39 12.17 -3.86 -22.67
CA GLY A 39 12.45 -5.11 -21.97
C GLY A 39 13.08 -4.90 -20.59
N LEU A 40 12.79 -3.76 -19.95
CA LEU A 40 13.18 -3.49 -18.56
C LEU A 40 12.06 -3.99 -17.62
N PRO A 41 12.40 -4.71 -16.55
CA PRO A 41 11.40 -5.16 -15.59
C PRO A 41 10.85 -3.99 -14.77
N ASN A 42 9.56 -4.05 -14.44
CA ASN A 42 8.93 -3.11 -13.50
C ASN A 42 8.45 -3.88 -12.27
N ILE A 43 9.36 -4.12 -11.34
CA ILE A 43 9.09 -4.85 -10.10
C ILE A 43 8.69 -3.84 -9.02
N LYS A 44 7.43 -3.90 -8.60
CA LYS A 44 6.84 -2.89 -7.68
C LYS A 44 6.88 -3.29 -6.21
N SER A 45 7.12 -4.56 -5.90
CA SER A 45 7.07 -5.05 -4.52
C SER A 45 8.32 -5.84 -4.13
N MET A 46 8.57 -5.89 -2.81
CA MET A 46 9.64 -6.74 -2.26
C MET A 46 9.41 -8.22 -2.58
N VAL A 47 8.17 -8.69 -2.47
CA VAL A 47 7.81 -10.10 -2.72
C VAL A 47 8.14 -10.51 -4.15
N GLU A 48 7.86 -9.65 -5.11
CA GLU A 48 8.18 -9.88 -6.52
C GLU A 48 9.70 -9.76 -6.82
N ALA A 49 10.43 -9.00 -6.01
CA ALA A 49 11.87 -8.80 -6.18
C ALA A 49 12.72 -9.93 -5.58
N ILE A 50 12.27 -10.56 -4.50
CA ILE A 50 13.04 -11.61 -3.79
C ILE A 50 13.48 -12.75 -4.71
N PRO A 51 12.66 -13.29 -5.65
CA PRO A 51 13.07 -14.36 -6.56
C PRO A 51 14.32 -14.05 -7.37
N ALA A 52 14.62 -12.77 -7.62
CA ALA A 52 15.81 -12.37 -8.36
C ALA A 52 17.12 -12.77 -7.66
N LEU A 53 17.10 -12.91 -6.32
CA LEU A 53 18.27 -13.30 -5.53
C LEU A 53 18.70 -14.76 -5.78
N THR A 54 17.77 -15.62 -6.12
CA THR A 54 17.98 -17.07 -6.26
C THR A 54 17.98 -17.54 -7.70
N THR A 55 17.95 -16.61 -8.68
CA THR A 55 18.14 -16.94 -10.09
C THR A 55 19.51 -17.53 -10.34
N GLU A 56 19.65 -18.43 -11.31
CA GLU A 56 20.93 -19.02 -11.72
C GLU A 56 21.98 -17.92 -12.00
N LYS A 57 21.57 -16.87 -12.73
CA LYS A 57 22.42 -15.69 -13.02
C LYS A 57 22.97 -15.02 -11.75
N ALA A 58 22.11 -14.84 -10.73
CA ALA A 58 22.53 -14.23 -9.47
C ALA A 58 23.46 -15.14 -8.68
N VAL A 59 23.13 -16.43 -8.58
CA VAL A 59 23.96 -17.44 -7.89
C VAL A 59 25.35 -17.51 -8.52
N ASP A 60 25.43 -17.60 -9.83
CA ASP A 60 26.70 -17.65 -10.56
C ASP A 60 27.53 -16.38 -10.39
N LEU A 61 26.86 -15.22 -10.47
CA LEU A 61 27.53 -13.92 -10.31
C LEU A 61 28.13 -13.77 -8.90
N PHE A 62 27.35 -14.01 -7.86
CA PHE A 62 27.80 -13.89 -6.48
C PHE A 62 28.85 -14.95 -6.12
N GLY A 63 28.70 -16.15 -6.62
CA GLY A 63 29.68 -17.22 -6.47
C GLY A 63 31.02 -16.91 -7.16
N LYS A 64 30.98 -16.38 -8.39
CA LYS A 64 32.17 -15.97 -9.15
C LYS A 64 33.01 -14.94 -8.42
N PHE A 65 32.36 -13.99 -7.74
CA PHE A 65 33.05 -12.94 -6.99
C PHE A 65 33.27 -13.27 -5.51
N GLY A 66 32.88 -14.47 -5.06
CA GLY A 66 33.04 -14.91 -3.67
C GLY A 66 32.25 -14.07 -2.66
N VAL A 67 31.13 -13.47 -3.09
CA VAL A 67 30.29 -12.61 -2.22
C VAL A 67 29.32 -13.44 -1.42
N PHE A 68 28.57 -14.33 -2.08
CA PHE A 68 27.62 -15.22 -1.44
C PHE A 68 27.64 -16.61 -2.10
N THR A 69 27.46 -17.64 -1.30
CA THR A 69 27.13 -18.98 -1.75
C THR A 69 25.63 -19.10 -2.09
N LYS A 70 25.25 -20.13 -2.82
CA LYS A 70 23.84 -20.43 -3.10
C LYS A 70 23.02 -20.57 -1.83
N ALA A 71 23.53 -21.30 -0.83
CA ALA A 71 22.83 -21.50 0.44
C ALA A 71 22.60 -20.18 1.21
N GLU A 72 23.56 -19.24 1.15
CA GLU A 72 23.40 -17.92 1.76
C GLU A 72 22.35 -17.08 1.03
N LEU A 73 22.27 -17.17 -0.29
CA LEU A 73 21.25 -16.45 -1.07
C LEU A 73 19.85 -17.01 -0.80
N GLU A 74 19.72 -18.33 -0.74
CA GLU A 74 18.46 -19.00 -0.39
C GLU A 74 17.99 -18.61 1.02
N SER A 75 18.89 -18.69 2.01
CA SER A 75 18.58 -18.26 3.38
C SER A 75 18.15 -16.79 3.47
N ARG A 76 18.82 -15.91 2.72
CA ARG A 76 18.46 -14.48 2.66
C ARG A 76 17.09 -14.25 2.02
N ALA A 77 16.75 -15.02 0.99
CA ALA A 77 15.44 -14.96 0.37
C ALA A 77 14.33 -15.36 1.35
N GLU A 78 14.51 -16.48 2.08
CA GLU A 78 13.57 -16.93 3.11
C GLU A 78 13.37 -15.90 4.21
N ILE A 79 14.45 -15.32 4.74
CA ILE A 79 14.39 -14.26 5.76
C ILE A 79 13.63 -13.04 5.24
N LYS A 80 13.80 -12.67 3.96
CA LYS A 80 13.08 -11.52 3.38
C LYS A 80 11.59 -11.80 3.23
N TYR A 81 11.20 -13.00 2.81
CA TYR A 81 9.80 -13.41 2.78
C TYR A 81 9.19 -13.35 4.19
N GLU A 82 9.83 -13.95 5.16
CA GLU A 82 9.37 -13.96 6.55
C GLU A 82 9.20 -12.55 7.12
N ASN A 83 10.18 -11.68 6.89
CA ASN A 83 10.12 -10.28 7.34
C ASN A 83 8.98 -9.50 6.67
N TYR A 84 8.75 -9.71 5.36
CA TYR A 84 7.63 -9.09 4.65
C TYR A 84 6.29 -9.53 5.25
N ALA A 85 6.08 -10.84 5.39
CA ALA A 85 4.85 -11.38 5.97
C ALA A 85 4.59 -10.85 7.39
N LYS A 86 5.61 -10.79 8.23
CA LYS A 86 5.53 -10.24 9.59
C LYS A 86 5.17 -8.76 9.59
N ALA A 87 5.81 -7.96 8.73
CA ALA A 87 5.53 -6.52 8.63
C ALA A 87 4.08 -6.26 8.23
N ILE A 88 3.61 -6.86 7.14
CA ILE A 88 2.23 -6.69 6.67
C ILE A 88 1.21 -7.20 7.69
N ASN A 89 1.50 -8.32 8.38
CA ASN A 89 0.63 -8.81 9.45
C ASN A 89 0.48 -7.81 10.61
N ILE A 90 1.57 -7.16 11.00
CA ILE A 90 1.54 -6.13 12.06
C ILE A 90 0.73 -4.92 11.59
N GLU A 91 0.98 -4.45 10.37
CA GLU A 91 0.26 -3.31 9.79
C GLU A 91 -1.24 -3.60 9.67
N ALA A 92 -1.62 -4.76 9.12
CA ALA A 92 -3.02 -5.17 9.00
C ALA A 92 -3.72 -5.25 10.37
N LYS A 93 -3.07 -5.84 11.38
CA LYS A 93 -3.61 -5.90 12.74
C LYS A 93 -3.75 -4.52 13.39
N ALA A 94 -2.80 -3.62 13.14
CA ALA A 94 -2.90 -2.25 13.63
C ALA A 94 -4.07 -1.51 12.98
N MET A 95 -4.27 -1.64 11.67
CA MET A 95 -5.42 -1.08 10.95
C MET A 95 -6.75 -1.64 11.48
N ILE A 96 -6.84 -2.94 11.70
CA ILE A 96 -8.03 -3.60 12.28
C ILE A 96 -8.33 -3.01 13.66
N ASP A 97 -7.32 -2.90 14.53
CA ASP A 97 -7.49 -2.40 15.89
C ASP A 97 -7.94 -0.93 15.91
N ILE A 98 -7.31 -0.08 15.12
CA ILE A 98 -7.65 1.33 14.98
C ILE A 98 -9.07 1.49 14.42
N ALA A 99 -9.40 0.83 13.33
CA ALA A 99 -10.73 0.92 12.72
C ALA A 99 -11.81 0.43 13.66
N ALA A 100 -11.61 -0.72 14.30
CA ALA A 100 -12.61 -1.33 15.19
C ALA A 100 -12.83 -0.58 16.50
N LYS A 101 -11.77 -0.04 17.11
CA LYS A 101 -11.80 0.51 18.47
C LYS A 101 -11.82 2.03 18.54
N GLN A 102 -11.39 2.71 17.47
CA GLN A 102 -11.30 4.17 17.47
C GLN A 102 -12.21 4.79 16.41
N ILE A 103 -12.00 4.47 15.12
CA ILE A 103 -12.70 5.13 14.01
C ILE A 103 -14.20 4.81 14.03
N ILE A 104 -14.57 3.54 13.93
CA ILE A 104 -16.00 3.14 13.92
C ILE A 104 -16.76 3.67 15.16
N PRO A 105 -16.26 3.52 16.39
CA PRO A 105 -16.93 4.09 17.55
C PRO A 105 -17.08 5.62 17.53
N ALA A 106 -16.09 6.35 17.02
CA ALA A 106 -16.17 7.80 16.87
C ALA A 106 -17.23 8.20 15.85
N VAL A 107 -17.25 7.56 14.68
CA VAL A 107 -18.26 7.82 13.65
C VAL A 107 -19.67 7.47 14.11
N VAL A 108 -19.86 6.36 14.87
CA VAL A 108 -21.15 6.00 15.46
C VAL A 108 -21.65 7.08 16.44
N LYS A 109 -20.75 7.71 17.21
CA LYS A 109 -21.13 8.85 18.07
C LYS A 109 -21.58 10.04 17.24
N TYR A 110 -20.83 10.37 16.20
CA TYR A 110 -21.13 11.49 15.32
C TYR A 110 -22.44 11.30 14.54
N THR A 111 -22.75 10.09 14.07
CA THR A 111 -24.04 9.81 13.44
C THR A 111 -25.23 10.04 14.40
N LYS A 112 -25.06 9.75 15.70
CA LYS A 112 -26.08 10.05 16.70
C LYS A 112 -26.28 11.57 16.85
N GLU A 113 -25.21 12.36 16.94
CA GLU A 113 -25.27 13.82 17.06
C GLU A 113 -25.95 14.45 15.84
N LEU A 114 -25.64 13.98 14.63
CA LEU A 114 -26.33 14.40 13.40
C LEU A 114 -27.80 14.03 13.40
N ALA A 115 -28.14 12.81 13.83
CA ALA A 115 -29.54 12.38 13.91
C ALA A 115 -30.36 13.24 14.89
N ASP A 116 -29.82 13.51 16.07
CA ASP A 116 -30.42 14.41 17.06
C ASP A 116 -30.57 15.83 16.47
N THR A 117 -29.59 16.32 15.74
CA THR A 117 -29.64 17.64 15.08
C THR A 117 -30.71 17.69 13.99
N VAL A 118 -30.83 16.65 13.15
CA VAL A 118 -31.92 16.54 12.13
C VAL A 118 -33.28 16.64 12.77
N LEU A 119 -33.50 15.93 13.89
CA LEU A 119 -34.75 15.96 14.60
C LEU A 119 -35.05 17.35 15.20
N ALA A 120 -34.07 17.96 15.88
CA ALA A 120 -34.23 19.27 16.52
C ALA A 120 -34.49 20.39 15.49
N VAL A 121 -33.82 20.40 14.34
CA VAL A 121 -34.04 21.38 13.26
C VAL A 121 -35.45 21.24 12.68
N LYS A 122 -35.91 20.00 12.45
CA LYS A 122 -37.28 19.74 11.97
C LYS A 122 -38.36 20.17 12.99
N GLU A 123 -38.14 19.87 14.26
CA GLU A 123 -39.06 20.31 15.32
C GLU A 123 -39.17 21.84 15.45
N ALA A 124 -38.06 22.54 15.20
CA ALA A 124 -38.00 24.00 15.14
C ALA A 124 -38.71 24.58 13.89
N GLY A 125 -39.18 23.75 12.95
CA GLY A 125 -39.85 24.16 11.73
C GLY A 125 -38.90 24.66 10.63
N ALA A 126 -37.59 24.38 10.74
CA ALA A 126 -36.56 24.74 9.76
C ALA A 126 -36.26 23.57 8.79
N ASP A 127 -35.60 23.90 7.66
CA ASP A 127 -35.14 22.90 6.71
C ASP A 127 -33.92 22.17 7.25
N ALA A 128 -33.99 20.83 7.32
CA ALA A 128 -32.96 19.93 7.79
C ALA A 128 -32.36 19.06 6.67
N SER A 129 -32.52 19.48 5.41
CA SER A 129 -32.07 18.69 4.24
C SER A 129 -30.57 18.44 4.25
N VAL A 130 -29.76 19.45 4.55
CA VAL A 130 -28.29 19.35 4.60
C VAL A 130 -27.83 18.37 5.69
N GLN A 131 -28.40 18.46 6.89
CA GLN A 131 -28.06 17.57 8.01
C GLN A 131 -28.49 16.12 7.73
N ALA A 132 -29.62 15.94 7.04
CA ALA A 132 -30.11 14.62 6.66
C ALA A 132 -29.24 13.98 5.57
N GLU A 133 -28.76 14.75 4.60
CA GLU A 133 -27.81 14.33 3.57
C GLU A 133 -26.49 13.90 4.20
N MET A 134 -25.88 14.72 5.06
CA MET A 134 -24.65 14.38 5.80
C MET A 134 -24.82 13.09 6.61
N LEU A 135 -25.94 12.91 7.30
CA LEU A 135 -26.24 11.71 8.07
C LEU A 135 -26.31 10.47 7.16
N ALA A 136 -26.93 10.60 5.98
CA ALA A 136 -27.04 9.51 5.02
C ALA A 136 -25.67 9.09 4.47
N ASP A 137 -24.85 10.06 4.06
CA ASP A 137 -23.50 9.82 3.50
C ASP A 137 -22.59 9.14 4.52
N ILE A 138 -22.52 9.67 5.74
CA ILE A 138 -21.71 9.09 6.82
C ILE A 138 -22.19 7.68 7.19
N SER A 139 -23.49 7.45 7.21
CA SER A 139 -24.06 6.13 7.51
C SER A 139 -23.73 5.11 6.40
N GLY A 140 -23.71 5.55 5.15
CA GLY A 140 -23.28 4.76 3.99
C GLY A 140 -21.82 4.34 4.13
N LEU A 141 -20.92 5.32 4.30
CA LEU A 141 -19.48 5.08 4.47
C LEU A 141 -19.16 4.22 5.70
N LEU A 142 -19.89 4.40 6.80
CA LEU A 142 -19.75 3.56 7.99
C LEU A 142 -20.10 2.10 7.71
N THR A 143 -21.11 1.86 6.89
CA THR A 143 -21.52 0.51 6.46
C THR A 143 -20.43 -0.13 5.60
N GLU A 144 -19.87 0.62 4.65
CA GLU A 144 -18.76 0.19 3.79
C GLU A 144 -17.50 -0.09 4.61
N THR A 145 -17.14 0.82 5.52
CA THR A 145 -16.03 0.64 6.45
C THR A 145 -16.16 -0.64 7.26
N LYS A 146 -17.35 -0.94 7.79
CA LYS A 146 -17.58 -2.17 8.56
C LYS A 146 -17.49 -3.43 7.72
N ALA A 147 -17.96 -3.38 6.47
CA ALA A 147 -17.82 -4.50 5.53
C ALA A 147 -16.36 -4.75 5.15
N ALA A 148 -15.61 -3.67 4.85
CA ALA A 148 -14.19 -3.74 4.52
C ALA A 148 -13.35 -4.24 5.70
N LEU A 149 -13.64 -3.79 6.92
CA LEU A 149 -13.00 -4.29 8.14
C LEU A 149 -13.18 -5.81 8.29
N LYS A 150 -14.39 -6.32 8.15
CA LYS A 150 -14.64 -7.77 8.22
C LYS A 150 -13.86 -8.55 7.15
N LYS A 151 -13.74 -7.99 5.95
CA LYS A 151 -12.94 -8.59 4.89
C LYS A 151 -11.47 -8.64 5.26
N LEU A 152 -10.93 -7.55 5.79
CA LEU A 152 -9.53 -7.49 6.22
C LEU A 152 -9.25 -8.47 7.37
N GLU A 153 -10.14 -8.55 8.36
CA GLU A 153 -10.06 -9.52 9.46
C GLU A 153 -9.95 -10.95 8.91
N ALA A 154 -10.86 -11.33 8.00
CA ALA A 154 -10.93 -12.68 7.44
C ALA A 154 -9.68 -13.05 6.62
N VAL A 155 -9.22 -12.17 5.73
CA VAL A 155 -8.04 -12.47 4.90
C VAL A 155 -6.74 -12.45 5.72
N THR A 156 -6.67 -11.65 6.79
CA THR A 156 -5.51 -11.61 7.69
C THR A 156 -5.43 -12.91 8.50
N GLU A 157 -6.55 -13.43 8.95
CA GLU A 157 -6.62 -14.73 9.64
C GLU A 157 -6.24 -15.88 8.69
N GLU A 158 -6.76 -15.86 7.45
CA GLU A 158 -6.40 -16.83 6.42
C GLU A 158 -4.89 -16.81 6.11
N ALA A 159 -4.30 -15.60 6.01
CA ALA A 159 -2.85 -15.43 5.76
C ALA A 159 -2.00 -16.06 6.87
N ALA A 160 -2.43 -15.96 8.12
CA ALA A 160 -1.72 -16.56 9.25
C ALA A 160 -1.69 -18.09 9.21
N GLY A 161 -2.65 -18.72 8.52
CA GLY A 161 -2.72 -20.17 8.32
C GLY A 161 -1.98 -20.69 7.09
N LYS A 162 -1.37 -19.83 6.27
CA LYS A 162 -0.59 -20.23 5.08
C LYS A 162 0.77 -20.79 5.48
N GLU A 163 1.35 -21.64 4.61
CA GLU A 163 2.72 -22.11 4.74
C GLU A 163 3.70 -20.93 4.78
N GLU A 164 4.58 -20.91 5.79
CA GLU A 164 5.55 -19.83 5.98
C GLU A 164 6.50 -19.67 4.79
N GLY A 165 7.11 -18.49 4.68
CA GLY A 165 8.01 -18.15 3.60
C GLY A 165 7.28 -17.54 2.39
N LYS A 166 7.62 -18.02 1.20
CA LYS A 166 7.13 -17.44 -0.07
C LYS A 166 5.61 -17.44 -0.18
N VAL A 167 4.97 -18.57 0.08
CA VAL A 167 3.50 -18.74 -0.08
C VAL A 167 2.74 -17.76 0.80
N GLN A 168 3.14 -17.66 2.07
CA GLN A 168 2.51 -16.73 3.02
C GLN A 168 2.73 -15.29 2.61
N SER A 169 3.95 -14.93 2.20
CA SER A 169 4.29 -13.57 1.77
C SER A 169 3.53 -13.14 0.54
N GLU A 170 3.42 -14.02 -0.45
CA GLU A 170 2.59 -13.79 -1.65
C GLU A 170 1.12 -13.59 -1.28
N PHE A 171 0.59 -14.37 -0.34
CA PHE A 171 -0.78 -14.20 0.11
C PHE A 171 -0.99 -12.85 0.84
N TYR A 172 -0.06 -12.45 1.71
CA TYR A 172 -0.09 -11.11 2.32
C TYR A 172 -0.08 -10.01 1.24
N HIS A 173 0.79 -10.13 0.24
CA HIS A 173 0.91 -9.13 -0.81
C HIS A 173 -0.34 -9.05 -1.68
N PHE A 174 -0.82 -10.16 -2.22
CA PHE A 174 -1.89 -10.18 -3.21
C PHE A 174 -3.30 -10.20 -2.64
N SER A 175 -3.47 -10.50 -1.34
CA SER A 175 -4.79 -10.59 -0.71
C SER A 175 -4.97 -9.62 0.45
N VAL A 176 -4.00 -9.54 1.38
CA VAL A 176 -4.14 -8.70 2.58
C VAL A 176 -3.92 -7.23 2.23
N VAL A 177 -2.86 -6.89 1.49
CA VAL A 177 -2.59 -5.48 1.09
C VAL A 177 -3.76 -4.85 0.34
N PRO A 178 -4.37 -5.49 -0.67
CA PRO A 178 -5.57 -4.93 -1.30
C PRO A 178 -6.78 -4.81 -0.37
N ALA A 179 -6.91 -5.67 0.64
CA ALA A 179 -7.96 -5.54 1.63
C ALA A 179 -7.69 -4.38 2.62
N MET A 180 -6.43 -4.10 2.93
CA MET A 180 -6.03 -2.91 3.70
C MET A 180 -6.39 -1.62 2.93
N GLU A 181 -6.08 -1.55 1.64
CA GLU A 181 -6.46 -0.43 0.77
C GLU A 181 -7.98 -0.28 0.69
N GLY A 182 -8.71 -1.39 0.59
CA GLY A 182 -10.17 -1.40 0.58
C GLY A 182 -10.81 -0.90 1.88
N LEU A 183 -10.14 -1.09 3.04
CA LEU A 183 -10.58 -0.49 4.31
C LEU A 183 -10.22 0.98 4.37
N ARG A 184 -9.07 1.37 3.86
CA ARG A 184 -8.61 2.75 3.90
C ARG A 184 -9.50 3.69 3.10
N THR A 185 -9.97 3.27 1.93
CA THR A 185 -10.79 4.11 1.04
C THR A 185 -11.99 4.74 1.75
N PRO A 186 -12.95 3.99 2.32
CA PRO A 186 -14.10 4.61 3.00
C PRO A 186 -13.71 5.33 4.30
N VAL A 187 -12.60 4.97 4.94
CA VAL A 187 -12.08 5.67 6.13
C VAL A 187 -11.52 7.03 5.78
N ASP A 188 -10.74 7.14 4.69
CA ASP A 188 -10.21 8.42 4.20
C ASP A 188 -11.36 9.37 3.78
N GLU A 189 -12.45 8.84 3.21
CA GLU A 189 -13.66 9.63 2.92
C GLU A 189 -14.39 10.09 4.19
N LEU A 190 -14.49 9.24 5.21
CA LEU A 190 -15.04 9.61 6.52
C LEU A 190 -14.23 10.73 7.19
N GLU A 191 -12.90 10.68 7.11
CA GLU A 191 -12.01 11.71 7.66
C GLU A 191 -12.33 13.11 7.11
N MET A 192 -12.72 13.19 5.83
CA MET A 192 -13.02 14.46 5.17
C MET A 192 -14.35 15.10 5.60
N ILE A 193 -15.28 14.32 6.18
CA ILE A 193 -16.64 14.78 6.48
C ILE A 193 -17.06 14.67 7.95
N VAL A 194 -16.31 13.92 8.75
CA VAL A 194 -16.55 13.82 10.21
C VAL A 194 -15.94 15.04 10.90
N ASP A 195 -16.62 15.54 11.94
CA ASP A 195 -16.13 16.65 12.75
C ASP A 195 -14.72 16.37 13.28
N LYS A 196 -13.83 17.34 13.10
CA LYS A 196 -12.42 17.24 13.53
C LYS A 196 -12.28 16.94 15.03
N GLU A 197 -13.19 17.47 15.87
CA GLU A 197 -13.16 17.24 17.32
C GLU A 197 -13.59 15.81 17.70
N VAL A 198 -14.30 15.14 16.81
CA VAL A 198 -14.76 13.75 16.98
C VAL A 198 -13.80 12.75 16.34
N TRP A 199 -13.08 13.18 15.28
CA TRP A 199 -12.16 12.32 14.56
C TRP A 199 -10.98 11.88 15.44
N PRO A 200 -10.73 10.55 15.61
CA PRO A 200 -9.80 10.07 16.63
C PRO A 200 -8.32 10.09 16.21
N MET A 201 -8.05 10.42 14.95
CA MET A 201 -6.69 10.45 14.41
C MET A 201 -6.18 11.88 14.28
N PRO A 202 -4.86 12.13 14.52
CA PRO A 202 -4.29 13.45 14.28
C PRO A 202 -4.29 13.78 12.79
N SER A 203 -4.66 14.99 12.45
CA SER A 203 -4.51 15.55 11.10
C SER A 203 -3.19 16.30 10.95
N TYR A 204 -2.79 16.62 9.71
CA TYR A 204 -1.59 17.43 9.48
C TYR A 204 -1.62 18.81 10.17
N GLY A 205 -2.81 19.31 10.53
CA GLY A 205 -2.96 20.55 11.29
C GLY A 205 -2.71 20.39 12.79
N ASP A 206 -2.57 19.18 13.28
CA ASP A 206 -2.33 18.86 14.70
C ASP A 206 -0.83 18.58 14.99
N LEU A 207 -0.01 18.49 13.94
CA LEU A 207 1.43 18.28 13.97
C LEU A 207 2.20 19.59 13.82
#